data_4ccc7536e3864390ae42e07b159cbea2
#
_entry.id   4ccc7536e3864390ae42e07b159cbea2
#
_cell.length_a   1.000
_cell.length_b   1.000
_cell.length_c   1.000
_cell.angle_alpha   90.00
_cell.angle_beta   90.00
_cell.angle_gamma   90.00
#
_symmetry.space_group_name_H-M   'P 1'
#
loop_
_entity.id
_entity.type
_entity.pdbx_description
1 polymer ?
#
loop_
_entity_poly.entity_id
_entity_poly.type
_entity_poly.pdbx_seq_one_letter_code
_entity_poly.pdbx_strand_id
1 'polypeptide(L)'
;MDALDVVAFCAHPDDAELVMGGTLAREAARGRRVGMVDLTRGESGSRGTPEIREREAREAARILGAAHRESLGLPDSALHSAPEPRDRVAEALRRLRPRVVLLQHWEQRHPDHAAASRLVYDACFVAGLRSYRPDLGAAHRPRKLCYAVTT
;
A
#
# COMPACT_ATOMS: atom_id res chain seq x y z
N MET A 1 -5.32 3.99 -16.32
CA MET A 1 -6.08 4.00 -15.03
C MET A 1 -6.09 5.44 -14.55
N ASP A 2 -7.24 5.96 -14.11
CA ASP A 2 -7.29 7.33 -13.59
C ASP A 2 -6.61 7.42 -12.23
N ALA A 3 -6.02 8.57 -11.91
CA ALA A 3 -5.31 8.80 -10.65
C ALA A 3 -6.21 8.57 -9.42
N LEU A 4 -5.63 8.05 -8.36
CA LEU A 4 -6.31 7.86 -7.07
C LEU A 4 -6.04 9.05 -6.14
N ASP A 5 -7.03 9.40 -5.31
CA ASP A 5 -6.86 10.49 -4.33
C ASP A 5 -6.07 10.01 -3.12
N VAL A 6 -6.42 8.84 -2.60
CA VAL A 6 -5.83 8.26 -1.39
C VAL A 6 -5.50 6.79 -1.64
N VAL A 7 -4.28 6.38 -1.33
CA VAL A 7 -3.89 4.96 -1.39
C VAL A 7 -3.23 4.55 -0.08
N ALA A 8 -3.73 3.49 0.53
CA ALA A 8 -3.08 2.83 1.66
C ALA A 8 -2.10 1.78 1.15
N PHE A 9 -0.86 1.82 1.62
CA PHE A 9 0.15 0.78 1.41
C PHE A 9 0.44 0.11 2.75
N CYS A 10 0.17 -1.18 2.86
CA CYS A 10 0.32 -1.95 4.08
C CYS A 10 1.07 -3.25 3.83
N ALA A 11 1.63 -3.84 4.89
CA ALA A 11 2.41 -5.06 4.78
C ALA A 11 1.57 -6.26 4.31
N HIS A 12 0.41 -6.47 4.94
CA HIS A 12 -0.41 -7.67 4.73
C HIS A 12 -1.87 -7.34 4.38
N PRO A 13 -2.59 -8.27 3.73
CA PRO A 13 -4.04 -8.16 3.55
C PRO A 13 -4.74 -8.24 4.91
N ASP A 14 -5.40 -7.20 5.35
CA ASP A 14 -6.13 -6.91 6.58
C ASP A 14 -5.62 -5.66 7.33
N ASP A 15 -4.35 -5.31 7.21
CA ASP A 15 -3.75 -4.19 7.92
C ASP A 15 -4.47 -2.86 7.65
N ALA A 16 -4.76 -2.56 6.38
CA ALA A 16 -5.41 -1.31 6.00
C ALA A 16 -6.81 -1.20 6.60
N GLU A 17 -7.55 -2.30 6.64
CA GLU A 17 -8.87 -2.39 7.26
C GLU A 17 -8.81 -2.10 8.74
N LEU A 18 -7.87 -2.73 9.43
CA LEU A 18 -7.73 -2.64 10.88
C LEU A 18 -7.34 -1.23 11.36
N VAL A 19 -6.42 -0.57 10.66
CA VAL A 19 -5.83 0.68 11.15
C VAL A 19 -6.27 1.93 10.38
N MET A 20 -6.81 1.79 9.17
CA MET A 20 -7.18 2.90 8.29
C MET A 20 -8.58 2.75 7.68
N GLY A 21 -9.30 1.65 7.95
CA GLY A 21 -10.57 1.31 7.31
C GLY A 21 -11.62 2.42 7.44
N GLY A 22 -11.78 3.01 8.61
CA GLY A 22 -12.70 4.13 8.82
C GLY A 22 -12.33 5.38 8.01
N THR A 23 -11.04 5.68 7.86
CA THR A 23 -10.55 6.78 7.03
C THR A 23 -10.83 6.50 5.55
N LEU A 24 -10.52 5.29 5.07
CA LEU A 24 -10.73 4.89 3.68
C LEU A 24 -12.22 4.93 3.31
N ALA A 25 -13.09 4.36 4.14
CA ALA A 25 -14.54 4.38 3.94
C ALA A 25 -15.09 5.81 3.91
N ARG A 26 -14.65 6.66 4.83
CA ARG A 26 -15.05 8.08 4.88
C ARG A 26 -14.66 8.83 3.62
N GLU A 27 -13.43 8.65 3.14
CA GLU A 27 -12.96 9.33 1.93
C GLU A 27 -13.69 8.80 0.68
N ALA A 28 -13.95 7.49 0.59
CA ALA A 28 -14.77 6.91 -0.47
C ALA A 28 -16.21 7.47 -0.46
N ALA A 29 -16.85 7.57 0.71
CA ALA A 29 -18.18 8.16 0.85
C ALA A 29 -18.24 9.64 0.46
N ARG A 30 -17.10 10.34 0.47
CA ARG A 30 -16.97 11.73 -0.01
C ARG A 30 -16.70 11.83 -1.52
N GLY A 31 -16.78 10.71 -2.23
CA GLY A 31 -16.56 10.65 -3.68
C GLY A 31 -15.08 10.65 -4.09
N ARG A 32 -14.15 10.44 -3.15
CA ARG A 32 -12.72 10.28 -3.47
C ARG A 32 -12.43 8.88 -3.97
N ARG A 33 -11.55 8.80 -4.92
CA ARG A 33 -11.06 7.51 -5.43
C ARG A 33 -9.99 6.97 -4.49
N VAL A 34 -10.35 5.93 -3.75
CA VAL A 34 -9.51 5.29 -2.74
C VAL A 34 -8.94 3.98 -3.28
N GLY A 35 -7.68 3.69 -2.96
CA GLY A 35 -7.02 2.43 -3.29
C GLY A 35 -6.35 1.80 -2.08
N MET A 36 -6.11 0.50 -2.17
CA MET A 36 -5.41 -0.30 -1.18
C MET A 36 -4.37 -1.17 -1.89
N VAL A 37 -3.15 -1.18 -1.38
CA VAL A 37 -2.03 -1.99 -1.90
C VAL A 37 -1.44 -2.79 -0.75
N ASP A 38 -1.56 -4.10 -0.84
CA ASP A 38 -0.94 -5.03 0.07
C ASP A 38 0.45 -5.38 -0.46
N LEU A 39 1.52 -5.19 0.32
CA LEU A 39 2.87 -5.48 -0.15
C LEU A 39 3.11 -6.98 -0.33
N THR A 40 2.55 -7.80 0.57
CA THR A 40 2.63 -9.26 0.52
C THR A 40 1.25 -9.89 0.28
N ARG A 41 1.20 -11.20 0.16
CA ARG A 41 -0.05 -11.97 0.15
C ARG A 41 -0.42 -12.51 1.53
N GLY A 42 0.40 -12.22 2.55
CA GLY A 42 0.23 -12.74 3.90
C GLY A 42 0.42 -14.26 3.98
N GLU A 43 1.28 -14.82 3.15
CA GLU A 43 1.47 -16.26 2.96
C GLU A 43 2.08 -16.97 4.17
N SER A 44 2.74 -16.22 5.08
CA SER A 44 3.28 -16.75 6.34
C SER A 44 2.25 -16.78 7.47
N GLY A 45 1.02 -16.30 7.22
CA GLY A 45 -0.03 -16.23 8.21
C GLY A 45 -0.49 -17.61 8.68
N SER A 46 -0.80 -17.75 9.96
CA SER A 46 -1.25 -18.99 10.59
C SER A 46 -2.71 -19.35 10.30
N ARG A 47 -3.49 -18.45 9.72
CA ARG A 47 -4.92 -18.64 9.41
C ARG A 47 -5.23 -18.30 7.97
N GLY A 48 -6.03 -19.14 7.32
CA GLY A 48 -6.40 -18.98 5.93
C GLY A 48 -5.27 -19.38 4.96
N THR A 49 -5.60 -19.46 3.69
CA THR A 49 -4.62 -19.57 2.60
C THR A 49 -4.46 -18.23 1.89
N PRO A 50 -3.42 -18.00 1.10
CA PRO A 50 -3.30 -16.77 0.29
C PRO A 50 -4.54 -16.50 -0.57
N GLU A 51 -5.19 -17.54 -1.11
CA GLU A 51 -6.39 -17.42 -1.94
C GLU A 51 -7.61 -17.00 -1.13
N ILE A 52 -7.76 -17.52 0.10
CA ILE A 52 -8.82 -17.11 1.03
C ILE A 52 -8.62 -15.65 1.40
N ARG A 53 -7.42 -15.27 1.82
CA ARG A 53 -7.09 -13.90 2.21
C ARG A 53 -7.28 -12.91 1.06
N GLU A 54 -6.93 -13.28 -0.17
CA GLU A 54 -7.16 -12.45 -1.34
C GLU A 54 -8.65 -12.22 -1.61
N ARG A 55 -9.49 -13.25 -1.45
CA ARG A 55 -10.94 -13.14 -1.60
C ARG A 55 -11.54 -12.24 -0.52
N GLU A 56 -11.12 -12.41 0.74
CA GLU A 56 -11.54 -11.58 1.87
C GLU A 56 -11.12 -10.12 1.66
N ALA A 57 -9.90 -9.89 1.19
CA ALA A 57 -9.38 -8.58 0.87
C ALA A 57 -10.20 -7.87 -0.22
N ARG A 58 -10.57 -8.58 -1.28
CA ARG A 58 -11.44 -8.01 -2.35
C ARG A 58 -12.81 -7.63 -1.81
N GLU A 59 -13.40 -8.47 -0.97
CA GLU A 59 -14.69 -8.18 -0.37
C GLU A 59 -14.62 -6.99 0.59
N ALA A 60 -13.57 -6.92 1.41
CA ALA A 60 -13.32 -5.77 2.28
C ALA A 60 -13.17 -4.46 1.49
N ALA A 61 -12.42 -4.48 0.38
CA ALA A 61 -12.30 -3.33 -0.51
C ALA A 61 -13.67 -2.88 -1.06
N ARG A 62 -14.51 -3.83 -1.47
CA ARG A 62 -15.87 -3.54 -1.94
C ARG A 62 -16.73 -2.88 -0.86
N ILE A 63 -16.68 -3.41 0.37
CA ILE A 63 -17.42 -2.87 1.53
C ILE A 63 -16.95 -1.44 1.87
N LEU A 64 -15.64 -1.20 1.82
CA LEU A 64 -15.05 0.12 2.10
C LEU A 64 -15.26 1.13 0.96
N GLY A 65 -15.78 0.70 -0.19
CA GLY A 65 -15.95 1.55 -1.36
C GLY A 65 -14.63 1.89 -2.07
N ALA A 66 -13.60 1.06 -1.89
CA ALA A 66 -12.33 1.26 -2.56
C ALA A 66 -12.45 0.99 -4.07
N ALA A 67 -11.91 1.91 -4.88
CA ALA A 67 -11.91 1.81 -6.34
C ALA A 67 -10.81 0.86 -6.87
N HIS A 68 -9.84 0.52 -6.04
CA HIS A 68 -8.72 -0.33 -6.41
C HIS A 68 -8.19 -1.10 -5.21
N ARG A 69 -7.85 -2.38 -5.41
CA ARG A 69 -7.04 -3.18 -4.50
C ARG A 69 -6.15 -4.14 -5.28
N GLU A 70 -4.91 -4.26 -4.86
CA GLU A 70 -3.95 -5.20 -5.41
C GLU A 70 -2.95 -5.65 -4.34
N SER A 71 -2.32 -6.82 -4.57
CA SER A 71 -1.14 -7.26 -3.84
C SER A 71 0.08 -7.18 -4.75
N LEU A 72 1.21 -6.70 -4.24
CA LEU A 72 2.47 -6.70 -4.97
C LEU A 72 3.18 -8.05 -4.91
N GLY A 73 2.78 -8.96 -4.03
CA GLY A 73 3.35 -10.29 -3.90
C GLY A 73 4.83 -10.28 -3.51
N LEU A 74 5.25 -9.30 -2.71
CA LEU A 74 6.57 -9.33 -2.07
C LEU A 74 6.58 -10.44 -1.01
N PRO A 75 7.76 -11.03 -0.70
CA PRO A 75 7.84 -12.10 0.29
C PRO A 75 7.38 -11.65 1.68
N ASP A 76 6.41 -12.35 2.25
CA ASP A 76 5.95 -12.15 3.62
C ASP A 76 7.03 -12.57 4.63
N SER A 77 7.08 -11.87 5.77
CA SER A 77 8.10 -12.04 6.82
C SER A 77 9.54 -11.72 6.36
N ALA A 78 9.69 -11.08 5.19
CA ALA A 78 10.99 -10.73 4.61
C ALA A 78 10.99 -9.34 3.96
N LEU A 79 10.04 -8.49 4.33
CA LEU A 79 9.99 -7.13 3.78
C LEU A 79 11.23 -6.32 4.19
N HIS A 80 11.82 -5.63 3.22
CA HIS A 80 12.96 -4.75 3.44
C HIS A 80 13.07 -3.71 2.32
N SER A 81 13.72 -2.58 2.60
CA SER A 81 13.98 -1.54 1.61
C SER A 81 15.24 -1.87 0.82
N ALA A 82 15.08 -2.62 -0.28
CA ALA A 82 16.12 -2.94 -1.26
C ALA A 82 15.68 -2.50 -2.66
N PRO A 83 16.58 -2.44 -3.65
CA PRO A 83 16.26 -1.94 -4.98
C PRO A 83 15.04 -2.62 -5.62
N GLU A 84 14.97 -3.95 -5.63
CA GLU A 84 13.88 -4.67 -6.29
C GLU A 84 12.51 -4.42 -5.63
N PRO A 85 12.30 -4.65 -4.31
CA PRO A 85 11.01 -4.33 -3.67
C PRO A 85 10.64 -2.85 -3.81
N ARG A 86 11.61 -1.94 -3.69
CA ARG A 86 11.38 -0.51 -3.83
C ARG A 86 10.92 -0.13 -5.24
N ASP A 87 11.49 -0.75 -6.27
CA ASP A 87 11.10 -0.52 -7.66
C ASP A 87 9.67 -0.99 -7.92
N ARG A 88 9.24 -2.11 -7.36
CA ARG A 88 7.85 -2.59 -7.46
C ARG A 88 6.86 -1.63 -6.81
N VAL A 89 7.19 -1.10 -5.65
CA VAL A 89 6.35 -0.07 -5.00
C VAL A 89 6.37 1.24 -5.80
N ALA A 90 7.54 1.66 -6.33
CA ALA A 90 7.65 2.86 -7.14
C ALA A 90 6.83 2.76 -8.44
N GLU A 91 6.80 1.59 -9.07
CA GLU A 91 5.96 1.32 -10.24
C GLU A 91 4.47 1.47 -9.90
N ALA A 92 4.02 0.87 -8.79
CA ALA A 92 2.64 1.01 -8.31
C ALA A 92 2.28 2.48 -8.04
N LEU A 93 3.17 3.23 -7.38
CA LEU A 93 2.98 4.67 -7.13
C LEU A 93 2.86 5.48 -8.43
N ARG A 94 3.69 5.19 -9.43
CA ARG A 94 3.64 5.87 -10.74
C ARG A 94 2.39 5.52 -11.54
N ARG A 95 1.92 4.30 -11.44
CA ARG A 95 0.70 3.82 -12.12
C ARG A 95 -0.56 4.35 -11.45
N LEU A 96 -0.65 4.29 -10.13
CA LEU A 96 -1.83 4.68 -9.35
C LEU A 96 -1.91 6.21 -9.13
N ARG A 97 -0.79 6.90 -9.16
CA ARG A 97 -0.65 8.36 -9.02
C ARG A 97 -1.38 8.95 -7.79
N PRO A 98 -1.19 8.39 -6.58
CA PRO A 98 -1.90 8.84 -5.39
C PRO A 98 -1.54 10.28 -5.01
N ARG A 99 -2.53 11.08 -4.61
CA ARG A 99 -2.28 12.41 -4.02
C ARG A 99 -1.81 12.27 -2.57
N VAL A 100 -2.41 11.34 -1.83
CA VAL A 100 -2.09 11.03 -0.45
C VAL A 100 -1.78 9.54 -0.33
N VAL A 101 -0.70 9.21 0.36
CA VAL A 101 -0.35 7.84 0.72
C VAL A 101 -0.53 7.67 2.22
N LEU A 102 -1.26 6.64 2.62
CA LEU A 102 -1.39 6.21 4.00
C LEU A 102 -0.45 5.05 4.25
N LEU A 103 0.27 5.09 5.34
CA LEU A 103 1.29 4.12 5.74
C LEU A 103 1.07 3.65 7.18
N GLN A 104 1.56 2.46 7.49
CA GLN A 104 1.79 2.07 8.88
C GLN A 104 2.92 2.91 9.48
N HIS A 105 2.87 3.14 10.79
CA HIS A 105 3.91 3.89 11.50
C HIS A 105 5.25 3.12 11.45
N TRP A 106 6.36 3.83 11.47
CA TRP A 106 7.70 3.23 11.39
C TRP A 106 8.16 2.54 12.67
N GLU A 107 7.56 2.87 13.81
CA GLU A 107 7.73 2.15 15.07
C GLU A 107 6.53 1.24 15.26
N GLN A 108 6.73 -0.04 15.01
CA GLN A 108 5.68 -1.06 15.03
C GLN A 108 6.18 -2.32 15.71
N ARG A 109 5.27 -3.00 16.39
CA ARG A 109 5.56 -4.28 17.03
C ARG A 109 5.88 -5.38 15.99
N HIS A 110 5.17 -5.37 14.85
CA HIS A 110 5.40 -6.33 13.78
C HIS A 110 6.58 -5.86 12.89
N PRO A 111 7.64 -6.68 12.72
CA PRO A 111 8.79 -6.28 11.91
C PRO A 111 8.45 -5.83 10.48
N ASP A 112 7.54 -6.57 9.82
CA ASP A 112 7.12 -6.23 8.45
C ASP A 112 6.39 -4.90 8.37
N HIS A 113 5.65 -4.47 9.41
CA HIS A 113 4.98 -3.17 9.41
C HIS A 113 6.00 -2.03 9.41
N ALA A 114 7.04 -2.13 10.23
CA ALA A 114 8.13 -1.16 10.25
C ALA A 114 8.91 -1.17 8.93
N ALA A 115 9.19 -2.36 8.39
CA ALA A 115 9.86 -2.53 7.10
C ALA A 115 9.02 -1.99 5.94
N ALA A 116 7.70 -2.24 5.92
CA ALA A 116 6.76 -1.70 4.94
C ALA A 116 6.76 -0.16 4.95
N SER A 117 6.69 0.42 6.14
CA SER A 117 6.74 1.88 6.31
C SER A 117 8.00 2.47 5.66
N ARG A 118 9.16 1.90 5.96
CA ARG A 118 10.44 2.35 5.39
C ARG A 118 10.51 2.15 3.89
N LEU A 119 10.11 0.97 3.40
CA LEU A 119 10.13 0.63 1.98
C LEU A 119 9.27 1.60 1.17
N VAL A 120 8.03 1.85 1.59
CA VAL A 120 7.12 2.75 0.87
C VAL A 120 7.57 4.20 0.94
N TYR A 121 8.14 4.64 2.08
CA TYR A 121 8.74 5.97 2.19
C TYR A 121 9.85 6.17 1.16
N ASP A 122 10.81 5.23 1.08
CA ASP A 122 11.91 5.28 0.14
C ASP A 122 11.40 5.22 -1.32
N ALA A 123 10.40 4.40 -1.59
CA ALA A 123 9.77 4.29 -2.91
C ALA A 123 9.07 5.59 -3.34
N CYS A 124 8.39 6.28 -2.43
CA CYS A 124 7.76 7.58 -2.72
C CYS A 124 8.79 8.63 -3.15
N PHE A 125 10.01 8.58 -2.57
CA PHE A 125 11.09 9.47 -2.97
C PHE A 125 11.56 9.16 -4.41
N VAL A 126 11.93 7.90 -4.69
CA VAL A 126 12.48 7.55 -6.00
C VAL A 126 11.44 7.58 -7.12
N ALA A 127 10.16 7.30 -6.82
CA ALA A 127 9.07 7.42 -7.79
C ALA A 127 8.91 8.84 -8.34
N GLY A 128 9.30 9.86 -7.56
CA GLY A 128 9.29 11.26 -7.97
C GLY A 128 10.48 11.70 -8.83
N LEU A 129 11.49 10.86 -8.99
CA LEU A 129 12.69 11.19 -9.76
C LEU A 129 12.52 10.81 -11.23
N ARG A 130 12.58 11.79 -12.14
CA ARG A 130 12.37 11.56 -13.59
C ARG A 130 13.42 10.63 -14.21
N SER A 131 14.66 10.71 -13.74
CA SER A 131 15.79 9.92 -14.25
C SER A 131 15.91 8.54 -13.59
N TYR A 132 15.17 8.28 -12.52
CA TYR A 132 15.20 6.98 -11.85
C TYR A 132 14.25 6.02 -12.54
N ARG A 133 14.78 4.92 -13.09
CA ARG A 133 14.00 3.85 -13.73
C ARG A 133 12.81 4.38 -14.55
N PRO A 134 13.07 5.10 -15.66
CA PRO A 134 11.99 5.65 -16.50
C PRO A 134 11.12 4.56 -17.15
N ASP A 135 11.63 3.33 -17.22
CA ASP A 135 10.91 2.13 -17.65
C ASP A 135 9.71 1.77 -16.76
N LEU A 136 9.71 2.20 -15.46
CA LEU A 136 8.61 1.97 -14.52
C LEU A 136 7.44 2.98 -14.67
N GLY A 137 7.46 3.82 -15.70
CA GLY A 137 6.41 4.80 -15.97
C GLY A 137 6.78 6.24 -15.59
N ALA A 138 5.88 7.18 -15.90
CA ALA A 138 6.10 8.61 -15.68
C ALA A 138 6.23 8.95 -14.20
N ALA A 139 7.24 9.76 -13.86
CA ALA A 139 7.52 10.16 -12.48
C ALA A 139 6.27 10.72 -11.77
N HIS A 140 6.08 10.30 -10.55
CA HIS A 140 5.00 10.77 -9.67
C HIS A 140 5.47 10.86 -8.23
N ARG A 141 5.16 11.97 -7.56
CA ARG A 141 5.42 12.16 -6.13
C ARG A 141 4.10 12.46 -5.41
N PRO A 142 3.71 11.64 -4.44
CA PRO A 142 2.57 11.97 -3.58
C PRO A 142 2.77 13.31 -2.89
N ARG A 143 1.67 14.04 -2.65
CA ARG A 143 1.72 15.35 -1.96
C ARG A 143 1.89 15.20 -0.46
N LYS A 144 1.36 14.10 0.10
CA LYS A 144 1.39 13.81 1.55
C LYS A 144 1.60 12.32 1.79
N LEU A 145 2.36 12.05 2.85
CA LEU A 145 2.44 10.74 3.51
C LEU A 145 1.84 10.91 4.90
N CYS A 146 0.88 10.08 5.24
CA CYS A 146 0.23 10.07 6.54
C CYS A 146 0.42 8.69 7.17
N TYR A 147 0.78 8.66 8.43
CA TYR A 147 1.08 7.42 9.16
C TYR A 147 -0.05 7.10 10.13
N ALA A 148 -0.54 5.86 10.08
CA ALA A 148 -1.46 5.34 11.08
C ALA A 148 -0.67 4.76 12.25
N VAL A 149 -1.01 5.24 13.43
CA VAL A 149 -0.40 4.78 14.69
C VAL A 149 -1.30 3.70 15.27
N THR A 150 -0.71 2.54 15.58
CA THR A 150 -1.34 1.48 16.37
C THR A 150 -0.60 1.40 17.70
N THR A 151 -1.33 1.40 18.77
CA THR A 151 -0.80 1.21 20.14
C THR A 151 -0.63 -0.27 20.47
#